data_a116026e32442a650a2808a7abf29eb3
#
_entry.id   a116026e32442a650a2808a7abf29eb3
#
_cell.length_a   1.000
_cell.length_b   1.000
_cell.length_c   1.000
_cell.angle_alpha   90.00
_cell.angle_beta   90.00
_cell.angle_gamma   90.00
#
_symmetry.space_group_name_H-M   'P 1'
#
loop_
_entity.id
_entity.type
_entity.pdbx_description
1 polymer ?
#
loop_
_entity_poly.entity_id
_entity_poly.type
_entity_poly.pdbx_seq_one_letter_code
_entity_poly.pdbx_strand_id
1 'polypeptide(L)'
;MNSTEKYTEASDMQRRDAREVIEEFTDELGKMQGRCIDIGCGPGNVTKELILPKLGSNATIVGADISEQMLDFARKKYKNEGRMSFIHMDIESKDFSKQQIGYYDNVLSFYCLHWCQNMRRTTENIYKLLRPGGRGLVMFLSYNNGFDAYMKLQKNPRYQPYMQDVGKYIPPYHSCPNPRATMKKTLEEVGFEVLHCSNREKTFVFESLEILQKHILAVNPFLSRIPDDLKDEYKEEVTKEITKNKILFERNNGKSNSYSVLDRYSLLIAYFRKPPNAQ
;
A
#
# COMPACT_ATOMS: atom_id res chain seq x y z
N MET A 1 5.57 10.37 4.89
CA MET A 1 4.20 10.92 4.68
C MET A 1 4.02 12.14 5.56
N ASN A 2 3.59 13.26 4.97
CA ASN A 2 3.72 14.58 5.63
C ASN A 2 2.63 14.94 6.66
N SER A 3 1.53 14.20 6.73
CA SER A 3 0.47 14.37 7.74
C SER A 3 -0.49 13.18 7.67
N THR A 4 -0.77 12.56 8.80
CA THR A 4 -1.71 11.43 8.93
C THR A 4 -3.14 11.84 8.55
N GLU A 5 -3.54 13.07 8.90
CA GLU A 5 -4.87 13.61 8.56
C GLU A 5 -5.02 13.80 7.05
N LYS A 6 -4.05 14.47 6.40
CA LYS A 6 -4.06 14.67 4.94
C LYS A 6 -4.04 13.35 4.16
N TYR A 7 -3.30 12.35 4.67
CA TYR A 7 -3.32 11.01 4.07
C TYR A 7 -4.70 10.36 4.19
N THR A 8 -5.34 10.47 5.35
CA THR A 8 -6.68 9.90 5.58
C THR A 8 -7.72 10.54 4.66
N GLU A 9 -7.68 11.87 4.48
CA GLU A 9 -8.59 12.61 3.60
C GLU A 9 -8.35 12.31 2.11
N ALA A 10 -7.12 12.00 1.71
CA ALA A 10 -6.74 11.74 0.32
C ALA A 10 -6.69 10.25 -0.06
N SER A 11 -7.26 9.35 0.76
CA SER A 11 -7.11 7.89 0.59
C SER A 11 -8.30 7.18 -0.08
N ASP A 12 -9.19 7.91 -0.75
CA ASP A 12 -10.42 7.35 -1.33
C ASP A 12 -10.17 6.24 -2.36
N MET A 13 -9.16 6.42 -3.23
CA MET A 13 -8.76 5.41 -4.20
C MET A 13 -8.30 4.12 -3.50
N GLN A 14 -7.41 4.25 -2.52
CA GLN A 14 -6.88 3.11 -1.77
C GLN A 14 -7.98 2.38 -0.98
N ARG A 15 -8.90 3.15 -0.38
CA ARG A 15 -10.03 2.58 0.38
C ARG A 15 -11.02 1.86 -0.52
N ARG A 16 -11.33 2.41 -1.71
CA ARG A 16 -12.20 1.76 -2.70
C ARG A 16 -11.61 0.42 -3.12
N ASP A 17 -10.35 0.42 -3.53
CA ASP A 17 -9.70 -0.79 -4.02
C ASP A 17 -9.53 -1.85 -2.91
N ALA A 18 -9.20 -1.42 -1.68
CA ALA A 18 -9.16 -2.31 -0.53
C ALA A 18 -10.54 -2.93 -0.26
N ARG A 19 -11.61 -2.14 -0.31
CA ARG A 19 -12.98 -2.62 -0.14
C ARG A 19 -13.34 -3.66 -1.19
N GLU A 20 -13.09 -3.38 -2.48
CA GLU A 20 -13.40 -4.32 -3.56
C GLU A 20 -12.70 -5.68 -3.37
N VAL A 21 -11.40 -5.67 -3.03
CA VAL A 21 -10.65 -6.91 -2.78
C VAL A 21 -11.12 -7.62 -1.51
N ILE A 22 -11.39 -6.89 -0.43
CA ILE A 22 -11.91 -7.46 0.81
C ILE A 22 -13.31 -8.08 0.61
N GLU A 23 -14.15 -7.47 -0.21
CA GLU A 23 -15.46 -8.02 -0.56
C GLU A 23 -15.34 -9.29 -1.41
N GLU A 24 -14.44 -9.31 -2.39
CA GLU A 24 -14.15 -10.49 -3.22
C GLU A 24 -13.66 -11.68 -2.38
N PHE A 25 -12.80 -11.43 -1.39
CA PHE A 25 -12.23 -12.48 -0.53
C PHE A 25 -12.96 -12.61 0.82
N THR A 26 -14.25 -12.23 0.88
CA THR A 26 -15.02 -12.25 2.15
C THR A 26 -15.08 -13.66 2.78
N ASP A 27 -15.26 -14.70 1.97
CA ASP A 27 -15.33 -16.10 2.47
C ASP A 27 -13.99 -16.60 3.01
N GLU A 28 -12.88 -16.18 2.38
CA GLU A 28 -11.52 -16.49 2.83
C GLU A 28 -11.18 -15.75 4.11
N LEU A 29 -11.53 -14.48 4.19
CA LEU A 29 -11.34 -13.63 5.37
C LEU A 29 -12.18 -14.15 6.56
N GLY A 30 -13.41 -14.61 6.32
CA GLY A 30 -14.26 -15.23 7.35
C GLY A 30 -13.66 -16.49 7.99
N LYS A 31 -12.78 -17.19 7.26
CA LYS A 31 -12.01 -18.35 7.76
C LYS A 31 -10.74 -17.97 8.52
N MET A 32 -10.30 -16.71 8.42
CA MET A 32 -9.14 -16.20 9.14
C MET A 32 -9.51 -15.93 10.59
N GLN A 33 -9.03 -16.77 11.48
CA GLN A 33 -9.24 -16.69 12.92
C GLN A 33 -7.90 -16.59 13.66
N GLY A 34 -7.96 -16.43 14.98
CA GLY A 34 -6.77 -16.33 15.80
C GLY A 34 -6.06 -14.99 15.66
N ARG A 35 -4.74 -15.02 15.65
CA ARG A 35 -3.91 -13.80 15.58
C ARG A 35 -3.64 -13.42 14.14
N CYS A 36 -4.19 -12.31 13.70
CA CYS A 36 -3.91 -11.72 12.40
C CYS A 36 -2.92 -10.56 12.54
N ILE A 37 -2.15 -10.28 11.50
CA ILE A 37 -1.34 -9.08 11.38
C ILE A 37 -1.65 -8.36 10.07
N ASP A 38 -1.82 -7.02 10.13
CA ASP A 38 -1.97 -6.15 8.97
C ASP A 38 -0.68 -5.34 8.79
N ILE A 39 0.11 -5.68 7.78
CA ILE A 39 1.42 -5.08 7.50
C ILE A 39 1.25 -3.81 6.69
N GLY A 40 1.76 -2.69 7.21
CA GLY A 40 1.58 -1.37 6.64
C GLY A 40 0.18 -0.82 6.90
N CYS A 41 -0.33 -1.02 8.12
CA CYS A 41 -1.69 -0.61 8.51
C CYS A 41 -1.94 0.90 8.44
N GLY A 42 -0.87 1.72 8.40
CA GLY A 42 -0.95 3.17 8.46
C GLY A 42 -1.74 3.66 9.67
N PRO A 43 -2.72 4.58 9.48
CA PRO A 43 -3.55 5.09 10.57
C PRO A 43 -4.64 4.10 11.05
N GLY A 44 -4.65 2.85 10.55
CA GLY A 44 -5.53 1.78 10.97
C GLY A 44 -6.97 1.83 10.43
N ASN A 45 -7.29 2.74 9.52
CA ASN A 45 -8.66 2.91 9.01
C ASN A 45 -9.14 1.67 8.24
N VAL A 46 -8.32 1.17 7.29
CA VAL A 46 -8.64 -0.03 6.50
C VAL A 46 -8.73 -1.24 7.43
N THR A 47 -7.78 -1.38 8.34
CA THR A 47 -7.75 -2.45 9.35
C THR A 47 -9.05 -2.51 10.15
N LYS A 48 -9.47 -1.37 10.72
CA LYS A 48 -10.66 -1.29 11.58
C LYS A 48 -11.97 -1.39 10.81
N GLU A 49 -12.08 -0.63 9.71
CA GLU A 49 -13.37 -0.39 9.06
C GLU A 49 -13.70 -1.42 7.99
N LEU A 50 -12.68 -2.03 7.37
CA LEU A 50 -12.87 -2.96 6.25
C LEU A 50 -12.43 -4.39 6.58
N ILE A 51 -11.25 -4.58 7.19
CA ILE A 51 -10.68 -5.91 7.44
C ILE A 51 -11.34 -6.57 8.67
N LEU A 52 -11.26 -5.93 9.83
CA LEU A 52 -11.70 -6.51 11.10
C LEU A 52 -13.16 -7.02 11.10
N PRO A 53 -14.13 -6.35 10.45
CA PRO A 53 -15.51 -6.85 10.36
C PRO A 53 -15.68 -8.13 9.53
N LYS A 54 -14.71 -8.43 8.65
CA LYS A 54 -14.75 -9.60 7.76
C LYS A 54 -14.00 -10.80 8.32
N LEU A 55 -13.12 -10.59 9.30
CA LEU A 55 -12.42 -11.69 9.97
C LEU A 55 -13.36 -12.50 10.85
N GLY A 56 -12.98 -13.76 11.11
CA GLY A 56 -13.71 -14.63 12.03
C GLY A 56 -13.90 -13.97 13.41
N SER A 57 -14.98 -14.34 14.11
CA SER A 57 -15.40 -13.68 15.37
C SER A 57 -14.33 -13.72 16.48
N ASN A 58 -13.49 -14.76 16.47
CA ASN A 58 -12.40 -14.95 17.44
C ASN A 58 -11.06 -14.35 16.99
N ALA A 59 -11.04 -13.64 15.85
CA ALA A 59 -9.82 -13.04 15.35
C ALA A 59 -9.48 -11.77 16.13
N THR A 60 -8.19 -11.63 16.45
CA THR A 60 -7.56 -10.38 16.87
C THR A 60 -6.60 -9.93 15.78
N ILE A 61 -6.40 -8.63 15.64
CA ILE A 61 -5.51 -8.09 14.60
C ILE A 61 -4.49 -7.13 15.19
N VAL A 62 -3.24 -7.32 14.79
CA VAL A 62 -2.13 -6.42 15.10
C VAL A 62 -1.86 -5.57 13.86
N GLY A 63 -2.08 -4.27 13.94
CA GLY A 63 -1.63 -3.34 12.91
C GLY A 63 -0.12 -3.10 13.08
N ALA A 64 0.64 -3.33 12.02
CA ALA A 64 2.08 -3.10 12.00
C ALA A 64 2.43 -2.03 10.96
N ASP A 65 3.26 -1.05 11.33
CA ASP A 65 3.75 -0.01 10.41
C ASP A 65 5.16 0.42 10.80
N ILE A 66 5.92 0.94 9.82
CA ILE A 66 7.25 1.52 10.06
C ILE A 66 7.16 2.97 10.59
N SER A 67 6.00 3.61 10.45
CA SER A 67 5.77 4.99 10.87
C SER A 67 5.17 5.05 12.27
N GLU A 68 5.99 5.41 13.27
CA GLU A 68 5.49 5.59 14.64
C GLU A 68 4.42 6.67 14.73
N GLN A 69 4.49 7.73 13.90
CA GLN A 69 3.47 8.77 13.82
C GLN A 69 2.09 8.20 13.42
N MET A 70 2.05 7.27 12.45
CA MET A 70 0.82 6.60 12.04
C MET A 70 0.27 5.69 13.15
N LEU A 71 1.17 4.97 13.82
CA LEU A 71 0.80 4.07 14.93
C LEU A 71 0.27 4.83 16.13
N ASP A 72 0.86 5.98 16.48
CA ASP A 72 0.38 6.82 17.59
C ASP A 72 -1.02 7.37 17.31
N PHE A 73 -1.27 7.77 16.08
CA PHE A 73 -2.62 8.16 15.66
C PHE A 73 -3.60 6.99 15.79
N ALA A 74 -3.23 5.82 15.28
CA ALA A 74 -4.06 4.62 15.33
C ALA A 74 -4.34 4.17 16.77
N ARG A 75 -3.34 4.14 17.65
CA ARG A 75 -3.48 3.80 19.07
C ARG A 75 -4.45 4.74 19.79
N LYS A 76 -4.35 6.05 19.52
CA LYS A 76 -5.27 7.06 20.11
C LYS A 76 -6.69 6.87 19.58
N LYS A 77 -6.85 6.73 18.28
CA LYS A 77 -8.15 6.64 17.60
C LYS A 77 -8.91 5.36 17.98
N TYR A 78 -8.22 4.24 18.10
CA TYR A 78 -8.82 2.91 18.31
C TYR A 78 -8.55 2.32 19.68
N LYS A 79 -8.25 3.15 20.68
CA LYS A 79 -7.94 2.74 22.07
C LYS A 79 -8.99 1.84 22.73
N ASN A 80 -10.25 1.94 22.30
CA ASN A 80 -11.37 1.18 22.85
C ASN A 80 -11.71 -0.08 22.05
N GLU A 81 -10.94 -0.41 20.98
CA GLU A 81 -11.16 -1.63 20.18
C GLU A 81 -10.37 -2.79 20.75
N GLY A 82 -11.02 -3.65 21.52
CA GLY A 82 -10.36 -4.75 22.25
C GLY A 82 -9.75 -5.83 21.36
N ARG A 83 -10.10 -5.89 20.06
CA ARG A 83 -9.55 -6.86 19.11
C ARG A 83 -8.37 -6.31 18.30
N MET A 84 -7.95 -5.06 18.56
CA MET A 84 -6.87 -4.42 17.83
C MET A 84 -5.72 -4.01 18.74
N SER A 85 -4.50 -4.17 18.25
CA SER A 85 -3.29 -3.58 18.83
C SER A 85 -2.36 -3.10 17.75
N PHE A 86 -1.32 -2.32 18.08
CA PHE A 86 -0.44 -1.70 17.10
C PHE A 86 1.03 -1.83 17.51
N ILE A 87 1.89 -2.24 16.58
CA ILE A 87 3.32 -2.40 16.78
C ILE A 87 4.13 -1.71 15.70
N HIS A 88 5.29 -1.21 16.08
CA HIS A 88 6.30 -0.75 15.12
C HIS A 88 6.98 -1.96 14.49
N MET A 89 7.02 -2.01 13.15
CA MET A 89 7.66 -3.10 12.42
C MET A 89 8.14 -2.64 11.04
N ASP A 90 9.40 -2.92 10.73
CA ASP A 90 9.92 -2.92 9.37
C ASP A 90 9.88 -4.35 8.82
N ILE A 91 8.99 -4.61 7.85
CA ILE A 91 8.84 -5.93 7.24
C ILE A 91 10.06 -6.35 6.41
N GLU A 92 10.92 -5.41 6.00
CA GLU A 92 12.17 -5.69 5.31
C GLU A 92 13.37 -5.87 6.25
N SER A 93 13.17 -5.79 7.58
CA SER A 93 14.25 -5.96 8.56
C SER A 93 15.01 -7.27 8.35
N LYS A 94 16.36 -7.21 8.48
CA LYS A 94 17.21 -8.42 8.53
C LYS A 94 17.09 -9.14 9.86
N ASP A 95 16.87 -8.36 10.92
CA ASP A 95 16.81 -8.84 12.30
C ASP A 95 15.36 -8.93 12.76
N PHE A 96 14.68 -9.99 12.33
CA PHE A 96 13.33 -10.25 12.78
C PHE A 96 13.33 -10.82 14.20
N SER A 97 12.51 -10.25 15.08
CA SER A 97 12.40 -10.75 16.46
C SER A 97 12.02 -12.23 16.48
N LYS A 98 12.81 -13.06 17.18
CA LYS A 98 12.51 -14.48 17.34
C LYS A 98 11.13 -14.74 17.95
N GLN A 99 10.60 -13.80 18.73
CA GLN A 99 9.28 -13.88 19.37
C GLN A 99 8.12 -13.75 18.37
N GLN A 100 8.38 -13.25 17.17
CA GLN A 100 7.36 -13.09 16.12
C GLN A 100 7.36 -14.24 15.12
N ILE A 101 8.36 -15.13 15.16
CA ILE A 101 8.45 -16.29 14.26
C ILE A 101 7.34 -17.29 14.61
N GLY A 102 6.50 -17.62 13.62
CA GLY A 102 5.37 -18.54 13.78
C GLY A 102 4.32 -18.02 14.78
N TYR A 103 4.21 -16.71 14.95
CA TYR A 103 3.31 -16.11 15.93
C TYR A 103 1.90 -15.85 15.40
N TYR A 104 1.78 -15.60 14.09
CA TYR A 104 0.51 -15.20 13.47
C TYR A 104 -0.12 -16.37 12.70
N ASP A 105 -1.44 -16.44 12.78
CA ASP A 105 -2.26 -17.36 12.01
C ASP A 105 -2.52 -16.82 10.60
N ASN A 106 -2.62 -15.48 10.45
CA ASN A 106 -2.90 -14.85 9.16
C ASN A 106 -2.15 -13.55 9.00
N VAL A 107 -1.79 -13.23 7.75
CA VAL A 107 -1.15 -11.98 7.33
C VAL A 107 -2.02 -11.25 6.32
N LEU A 108 -2.17 -9.95 6.50
CA LEU A 108 -2.87 -9.04 5.61
C LEU A 108 -1.96 -7.89 5.26
N SER A 109 -2.08 -7.33 4.07
CA SER A 109 -1.37 -6.10 3.69
C SER A 109 -2.07 -5.42 2.52
N PHE A 110 -2.46 -4.16 2.69
CA PHE A 110 -3.15 -3.38 1.68
C PHE A 110 -2.42 -2.07 1.43
N TYR A 111 -2.03 -1.82 0.17
CA TYR A 111 -1.33 -0.60 -0.25
C TYR A 111 -0.02 -0.29 0.50
N CYS A 112 0.73 -1.35 0.90
CA CYS A 112 2.00 -1.22 1.61
C CYS A 112 3.20 -1.76 0.82
N LEU A 113 3.12 -3.00 0.31
CA LEU A 113 4.30 -3.74 -0.15
C LEU A 113 4.99 -3.13 -1.39
N HIS A 114 4.37 -2.22 -2.10
CA HIS A 114 5.01 -1.47 -3.19
C HIS A 114 6.12 -0.50 -2.70
N TRP A 115 6.17 -0.20 -1.41
CA TRP A 115 7.26 0.57 -0.79
C TRP A 115 8.46 -0.31 -0.41
N CYS A 116 8.30 -1.64 -0.36
CA CYS A 116 9.37 -2.57 -0.08
C CYS A 116 10.30 -2.70 -1.29
N GLN A 117 11.62 -2.59 -1.08
CA GLN A 117 12.61 -2.65 -2.16
C GLN A 117 13.15 -4.08 -2.38
N ASN A 118 13.05 -4.93 -1.37
CA ASN A 118 13.47 -6.31 -1.45
C ASN A 118 12.27 -7.25 -1.24
N MET A 119 11.49 -7.47 -2.30
CA MET A 119 10.27 -8.28 -2.24
C MET A 119 10.55 -9.72 -1.79
N ARG A 120 11.71 -10.28 -2.14
CA ARG A 120 12.08 -11.62 -1.66
C ARG A 120 12.20 -11.65 -0.13
N ARG A 121 12.95 -10.72 0.46
CA ARG A 121 13.08 -10.61 1.93
C ARG A 121 11.74 -10.34 2.59
N THR A 122 10.95 -9.42 2.04
CA THR A 122 9.60 -9.15 2.53
C THR A 122 8.77 -10.44 2.58
N THR A 123 8.79 -11.23 1.51
CA THR A 123 8.06 -12.50 1.42
C THR A 123 8.61 -13.56 2.39
N GLU A 124 9.95 -13.65 2.54
CA GLU A 124 10.60 -14.53 3.52
C GLU A 124 10.23 -14.15 4.97
N ASN A 125 10.15 -12.86 5.28
CA ASN A 125 9.74 -12.40 6.59
C ASN A 125 8.25 -12.68 6.85
N ILE A 126 7.38 -12.49 5.86
CA ILE A 126 5.97 -12.90 5.95
C ILE A 126 5.87 -14.42 6.22
N TYR A 127 6.70 -15.23 5.54
CA TYR A 127 6.73 -16.67 5.77
C TYR A 127 7.15 -17.02 7.20
N LYS A 128 8.14 -16.32 7.75
CA LYS A 128 8.59 -16.50 9.14
C LYS A 128 7.51 -16.10 10.14
N LEU A 129 6.76 -15.01 9.90
CA LEU A 129 5.66 -14.57 10.77
C LEU A 129 4.55 -15.61 10.91
N LEU A 130 4.25 -16.32 9.83
CA LEU A 130 3.13 -17.24 9.76
C LEU A 130 3.45 -18.58 10.40
N ARG A 131 2.48 -19.14 11.13
CA ARG A 131 2.44 -20.54 11.54
C ARG A 131 2.28 -21.46 10.33
N PRO A 132 2.70 -22.74 10.43
CA PRO A 132 2.29 -23.74 9.47
C PRO A 132 0.75 -23.75 9.30
N GLY A 133 0.26 -23.79 8.06
CA GLY A 133 -1.16 -23.65 7.72
C GLY A 133 -1.69 -22.22 7.65
N GLY A 134 -0.91 -21.22 8.10
CA GLY A 134 -1.28 -19.80 8.09
C GLY A 134 -1.46 -19.25 6.67
N ARG A 135 -2.31 -18.23 6.53
CA ARG A 135 -2.73 -17.66 5.24
C ARG A 135 -2.36 -16.20 5.12
N GLY A 136 -2.19 -15.74 3.88
CA GLY A 136 -1.92 -14.32 3.61
C GLY A 136 -2.74 -13.79 2.45
N LEU A 137 -3.29 -12.58 2.59
CA LEU A 137 -3.90 -11.80 1.51
C LEU A 137 -3.20 -10.45 1.42
N VAL A 138 -2.58 -10.18 0.28
CA VAL A 138 -1.85 -8.94 0.04
C VAL A 138 -2.31 -8.27 -1.24
N MET A 139 -2.38 -6.94 -1.23
CA MET A 139 -2.70 -6.09 -2.37
C MET A 139 -1.81 -4.86 -2.37
N PHE A 140 -1.18 -4.56 -3.50
CA PHE A 140 -0.32 -3.39 -3.64
C PHE A 140 -0.15 -2.94 -5.09
N LEU A 141 0.32 -1.71 -5.31
CA LEU A 141 0.60 -1.17 -6.63
C LEU A 141 1.75 -1.93 -7.30
N SER A 142 1.50 -2.47 -8.50
CA SER A 142 2.57 -2.94 -9.39
C SER A 142 3.02 -1.83 -10.34
N TYR A 143 2.10 -0.96 -10.76
CA TYR A 143 2.38 0.16 -11.65
C TYR A 143 1.48 1.37 -11.32
N ASN A 144 2.07 2.56 -11.36
CA ASN A 144 1.38 3.85 -11.47
C ASN A 144 2.34 4.87 -12.09
N ASN A 145 1.86 5.66 -13.06
CA ASN A 145 2.68 6.66 -13.75
C ASN A 145 3.21 7.79 -12.86
N GLY A 146 2.72 7.92 -11.64
CA GLY A 146 3.27 8.85 -10.65
C GLY A 146 4.74 8.56 -10.33
N PHE A 147 5.14 7.28 -10.38
CA PHE A 147 6.53 6.89 -10.16
C PHE A 147 7.44 7.30 -11.33
N ASP A 148 6.94 7.28 -12.57
CA ASP A 148 7.67 7.81 -13.74
C ASP A 148 7.95 9.30 -13.60
N ALA A 149 6.99 10.06 -13.05
CA ALA A 149 7.17 11.48 -12.78
C ALA A 149 8.31 11.74 -11.77
N TYR A 150 8.42 10.93 -10.71
CA TYR A 150 9.53 11.04 -9.76
C TYR A 150 10.87 10.77 -10.42
N MET A 151 11.00 9.72 -11.22
CA MET A 151 12.23 9.40 -11.97
C MET A 151 12.61 10.51 -12.95
N LYS A 152 11.64 11.21 -13.52
CA LYS A 152 11.87 12.32 -14.42
C LYS A 152 12.30 13.59 -13.68
N LEU A 153 11.59 13.94 -12.60
CA LEU A 153 11.90 15.14 -11.81
C LEU A 153 13.27 15.07 -11.13
N GLN A 154 13.69 13.86 -10.72
CA GLN A 154 15.04 13.64 -10.17
C GLN A 154 16.17 14.03 -11.16
N LYS A 155 15.90 14.01 -12.47
CA LYS A 155 16.89 14.45 -13.49
C LYS A 155 16.97 15.97 -13.64
N ASN A 156 16.03 16.73 -13.08
CA ASN A 156 16.07 18.18 -13.07
C ASN A 156 17.10 18.66 -12.03
N PRO A 157 18.15 19.42 -12.41
CA PRO A 157 19.19 19.90 -11.48
C PRO A 157 18.64 20.65 -10.25
N ARG A 158 17.47 21.27 -10.35
CA ARG A 158 16.84 22.02 -9.24
C ARG A 158 16.31 21.08 -8.15
N TYR A 159 15.83 19.88 -8.52
CA TYR A 159 15.25 18.93 -7.57
C TYR A 159 16.17 17.76 -7.24
N GLN A 160 17.16 17.49 -8.09
CA GLN A 160 18.12 16.40 -7.92
C GLN A 160 18.73 16.30 -6.51
N PRO A 161 19.16 17.40 -5.86
CA PRO A 161 19.77 17.34 -4.53
C PRO A 161 18.83 16.75 -3.47
N TYR A 162 17.51 16.89 -3.65
CA TYR A 162 16.48 16.46 -2.69
C TYR A 162 15.88 15.09 -3.03
N MET A 163 16.21 14.53 -4.20
CA MET A 163 15.63 13.30 -4.76
C MET A 163 16.68 12.23 -5.09
N GLN A 164 17.89 12.33 -4.53
CA GLN A 164 19.01 11.41 -4.84
C GLN A 164 18.68 9.93 -4.60
N ASP A 165 17.81 9.65 -3.65
CA ASP A 165 17.36 8.32 -3.26
C ASP A 165 16.03 7.91 -3.90
N VAL A 166 15.65 8.51 -5.05
CA VAL A 166 14.38 8.24 -5.72
C VAL A 166 14.13 6.74 -5.93
N GLY A 167 15.17 5.96 -6.21
CA GLY A 167 15.08 4.52 -6.38
C GLY A 167 14.44 3.78 -5.20
N LYS A 168 14.54 4.32 -3.98
CA LYS A 168 13.90 3.74 -2.79
C LYS A 168 12.37 3.87 -2.77
N TYR A 169 11.83 4.72 -3.64
CA TYR A 169 10.40 5.05 -3.72
C TYR A 169 9.75 4.58 -5.01
N ILE A 170 10.48 3.83 -5.85
CA ILE A 170 9.94 3.20 -7.05
C ILE A 170 9.61 1.75 -6.73
N PRO A 171 8.36 1.30 -6.94
CA PRO A 171 7.98 -0.09 -6.69
C PRO A 171 8.86 -1.08 -7.48
N PRO A 172 9.27 -2.21 -6.88
CA PRO A 172 10.12 -3.19 -7.56
C PRO A 172 9.47 -3.80 -8.81
N TYR A 173 8.16 -3.75 -8.90
CA TYR A 173 7.41 -4.25 -10.06
C TYR A 173 7.10 -3.19 -11.12
N HIS A 174 7.44 -1.90 -10.89
CA HIS A 174 7.07 -0.78 -11.77
C HIS A 174 7.51 -0.98 -13.22
N SER A 175 8.72 -1.50 -13.42
CA SER A 175 9.27 -1.81 -14.75
C SER A 175 9.29 -3.31 -15.06
N CYS A 176 8.57 -4.13 -14.30
CA CYS A 176 8.54 -5.57 -14.48
C CYS A 176 7.60 -5.95 -15.63
N PRO A 177 8.07 -6.68 -16.67
CA PRO A 177 7.22 -7.05 -17.81
C PRO A 177 6.06 -7.98 -17.43
N ASN A 178 6.24 -8.81 -16.41
CA ASN A 178 5.20 -9.75 -15.95
C ASN A 178 5.14 -9.78 -14.39
N PRO A 179 4.55 -8.75 -13.77
CA PRO A 179 4.49 -8.64 -12.30
C PRO A 179 3.83 -9.85 -11.65
N ARG A 180 2.75 -10.38 -12.24
CA ARG A 180 2.03 -11.56 -11.74
C ARG A 180 2.93 -12.80 -11.68
N ALA A 181 3.62 -13.12 -12.77
CA ALA A 181 4.48 -14.31 -12.83
C ALA A 181 5.66 -14.17 -11.85
N THR A 182 6.26 -12.98 -11.77
CA THR A 182 7.38 -12.70 -10.86
C THR A 182 6.95 -12.82 -9.40
N MET A 183 5.80 -12.24 -9.01
CA MET A 183 5.28 -12.35 -7.65
C MET A 183 4.95 -13.80 -7.29
N LYS A 184 4.24 -14.51 -8.19
CA LYS A 184 3.90 -15.92 -7.98
C LYS A 184 5.15 -16.76 -7.76
N LYS A 185 6.16 -16.62 -8.62
CA LYS A 185 7.45 -17.31 -8.50
C LYS A 185 8.14 -17.00 -7.17
N THR A 186 8.17 -15.72 -6.76
CA THR A 186 8.78 -15.33 -5.48
C THR A 186 8.09 -16.02 -4.28
N LEU A 187 6.76 -16.07 -4.27
CA LEU A 187 5.99 -16.74 -3.22
C LEU A 187 6.28 -18.26 -3.20
N GLU A 188 6.28 -18.92 -4.36
CA GLU A 188 6.54 -20.35 -4.49
C GLU A 188 7.97 -20.72 -4.08
N GLU A 189 8.97 -19.93 -4.48
CA GLU A 189 10.38 -20.13 -4.10
C GLU A 189 10.64 -19.96 -2.60
N VAL A 190 9.84 -19.15 -1.91
CA VAL A 190 9.91 -18.99 -0.44
C VAL A 190 9.21 -20.17 0.27
N GLY A 191 8.38 -20.91 -0.44
CA GLY A 191 7.70 -22.11 0.08
C GLY A 191 6.20 -21.95 0.31
N PHE A 192 5.58 -20.87 -0.18
CA PHE A 192 4.13 -20.70 -0.12
C PHE A 192 3.41 -21.53 -1.19
N GLU A 193 2.24 -22.03 -0.83
CA GLU A 193 1.22 -22.47 -1.77
C GLU A 193 0.42 -21.24 -2.24
N VAL A 194 0.49 -20.92 -3.53
CA VAL A 194 -0.20 -19.77 -4.11
C VAL A 194 -1.60 -20.18 -4.55
N LEU A 195 -2.62 -19.70 -3.84
CA LEU A 195 -4.02 -19.99 -4.08
C LEU A 195 -4.65 -19.04 -5.09
N HIS A 196 -4.20 -17.77 -5.09
CA HIS A 196 -4.55 -16.76 -6.09
C HIS A 196 -3.37 -15.81 -6.32
N CYS A 197 -3.16 -15.42 -7.57
CA CYS A 197 -2.25 -14.32 -7.91
C CYS A 197 -2.73 -13.66 -9.21
N SER A 198 -3.00 -12.37 -9.15
CA SER A 198 -3.43 -11.58 -10.31
C SER A 198 -2.73 -10.22 -10.34
N ASN A 199 -2.55 -9.69 -11.55
CA ASN A 199 -2.19 -8.29 -11.78
C ASN A 199 -3.34 -7.66 -12.55
N ARG A 200 -4.00 -6.65 -11.96
CA ARG A 200 -5.26 -6.10 -12.47
C ARG A 200 -5.07 -4.64 -12.84
N GLU A 201 -5.43 -4.31 -14.07
CA GLU A 201 -5.59 -2.91 -14.45
C GLU A 201 -6.80 -2.31 -13.75
N LYS A 202 -6.61 -1.12 -13.20
CA LYS A 202 -7.63 -0.37 -12.47
C LYS A 202 -7.68 1.06 -13.00
N THR A 203 -8.83 1.68 -12.80
CA THR A 203 -9.02 3.10 -13.06
C THR A 203 -9.64 3.78 -11.86
N PHE A 204 -9.30 5.06 -11.68
CA PHE A 204 -9.94 5.93 -10.69
C PHE A 204 -10.22 7.28 -11.31
N VAL A 205 -11.40 7.83 -11.05
CA VAL A 205 -11.79 9.17 -11.53
C VAL A 205 -11.67 10.15 -10.38
N PHE A 206 -10.71 11.05 -10.48
CA PHE A 206 -10.64 12.21 -9.62
C PHE A 206 -11.59 13.30 -10.15
N GLU A 207 -12.41 13.86 -9.28
CA GLU A 207 -13.44 14.83 -9.67
C GLU A 207 -12.87 16.14 -10.21
N SER A 208 -11.63 16.47 -9.85
CA SER A 208 -10.89 17.64 -10.38
C SER A 208 -9.40 17.42 -10.32
N LEU A 209 -8.65 18.26 -11.06
CA LEU A 209 -7.18 18.34 -10.97
C LEU A 209 -6.72 18.70 -9.56
N GLU A 210 -7.46 19.53 -8.84
CA GLU A 210 -7.14 19.92 -7.48
C GLU A 210 -7.20 18.72 -6.51
N ILE A 211 -8.22 17.87 -6.64
CA ILE A 211 -8.35 16.65 -5.82
C ILE A 211 -7.23 15.67 -6.14
N LEU A 212 -6.91 15.49 -7.44
CA LEU A 212 -5.75 14.69 -7.84
C LEU A 212 -4.46 15.26 -7.27
N GLN A 213 -4.25 16.58 -7.33
CA GLN A 213 -3.04 17.21 -6.77
C GLN A 213 -2.94 16.98 -5.26
N LYS A 214 -4.03 17.15 -4.51
CA LYS A 214 -4.05 16.84 -3.08
C LYS A 214 -3.65 15.39 -2.80
N HIS A 215 -4.17 14.44 -3.58
CA HIS A 215 -3.82 13.03 -3.48
C HIS A 215 -2.32 12.78 -3.76
N ILE A 216 -1.79 13.33 -4.87
CA ILE A 216 -0.37 13.22 -5.24
C ILE A 216 0.53 13.75 -4.12
N LEU A 217 0.22 14.93 -3.59
CA LEU A 217 1.05 15.60 -2.58
C LEU A 217 0.97 14.92 -1.21
N ALA A 218 -0.15 14.28 -0.86
CA ALA A 218 -0.30 13.56 0.39
C ALA A 218 0.62 12.33 0.49
N VAL A 219 0.88 11.66 -0.66
CA VAL A 219 1.75 10.47 -0.72
C VAL A 219 3.17 10.78 -1.21
N ASN A 220 3.49 12.04 -1.53
CA ASN A 220 4.78 12.43 -2.09
C ASN A 220 5.90 12.37 -1.03
N PRO A 221 6.93 11.51 -1.20
CA PRO A 221 7.99 11.35 -0.20
C PRO A 221 9.03 12.47 -0.20
N PHE A 222 9.05 13.31 -1.23
CA PHE A 222 10.09 14.34 -1.44
C PHE A 222 9.65 15.72 -1.00
N LEU A 223 8.34 16.00 -0.96
CA LEU A 223 7.80 17.34 -0.71
C LEU A 223 8.34 18.00 0.59
N SER A 224 8.57 17.21 1.63
CA SER A 224 9.13 17.72 2.89
C SER A 224 10.60 18.09 2.83
N ARG A 225 11.32 17.61 1.80
CA ARG A 225 12.75 17.87 1.59
C ARG A 225 13.00 19.05 0.69
N ILE A 226 12.00 19.46 -0.11
CA ILE A 226 12.09 20.59 -1.02
C ILE A 226 12.11 21.89 -0.20
N PRO A 227 13.08 22.81 -0.44
CA PRO A 227 13.08 24.12 0.19
C PRO A 227 11.82 24.93 -0.08
N ASP A 228 11.44 25.81 0.85
CA ASP A 228 10.18 26.54 0.79
C ASP A 228 10.04 27.41 -0.46
N ASP A 229 11.12 28.01 -0.93
CA ASP A 229 11.18 28.83 -2.16
C ASP A 229 10.99 28.02 -3.45
N LEU A 230 11.20 26.70 -3.42
CA LEU A 230 11.01 25.81 -4.58
C LEU A 230 9.74 24.96 -4.46
N LYS A 231 9.06 24.93 -3.31
CA LYS A 231 7.94 24.02 -3.04
C LYS A 231 6.77 24.20 -3.99
N ASP A 232 6.39 25.42 -4.28
CA ASP A 232 5.20 25.66 -5.11
C ASP A 232 5.49 25.29 -6.57
N GLU A 233 6.65 25.63 -7.08
CA GLU A 233 7.09 25.18 -8.41
C GLU A 233 7.17 23.65 -8.49
N TYR A 234 7.74 22.99 -7.47
CA TYR A 234 7.79 21.52 -7.42
C TYR A 234 6.39 20.88 -7.43
N LYS A 235 5.43 21.42 -6.66
CA LYS A 235 4.03 20.94 -6.65
C LYS A 235 3.39 21.06 -8.03
N GLU A 236 3.60 22.15 -8.73
CA GLU A 236 3.09 22.37 -10.08
C GLU A 236 3.74 21.39 -11.07
N GLU A 237 5.06 21.25 -11.04
CA GLU A 237 5.78 20.36 -11.96
C GLU A 237 5.44 18.88 -11.73
N VAL A 238 5.41 18.41 -10.48
CA VAL A 238 5.04 17.01 -10.21
C VAL A 238 3.61 16.72 -10.65
N THR A 239 2.69 17.65 -10.41
CA THR A 239 1.30 17.52 -10.86
C THR A 239 1.21 17.48 -12.39
N LYS A 240 1.91 18.40 -13.08
CA LYS A 240 1.99 18.45 -14.53
C LYS A 240 2.56 17.17 -15.14
N GLU A 241 3.67 16.65 -14.58
CA GLU A 241 4.25 15.39 -15.07
C GLU A 241 3.33 14.20 -14.89
N ILE A 242 2.67 14.07 -13.74
CA ILE A 242 1.73 12.98 -13.48
C ILE A 242 0.50 13.08 -14.37
N THR A 243 0.03 14.27 -14.68
CA THR A 243 -1.19 14.48 -15.50
C THR A 243 -0.98 14.32 -16.99
N LYS A 244 0.26 14.40 -17.50
CA LYS A 244 0.56 14.28 -18.95
C LYS A 244 -0.01 13.03 -19.63
N ASN A 245 -0.03 11.92 -18.91
CA ASN A 245 -0.49 10.63 -19.43
C ASN A 245 -1.86 10.21 -18.89
N LYS A 246 -2.64 11.17 -18.32
CA LYS A 246 -3.99 10.94 -17.83
C LYS A 246 -5.03 11.45 -18.83
N ILE A 247 -6.21 10.88 -18.76
CA ILE A 247 -7.32 11.31 -19.61
C ILE A 247 -8.12 12.39 -18.86
N LEU A 248 -8.17 13.57 -19.45
CA LEU A 248 -9.00 14.67 -18.98
C LEU A 248 -10.31 14.66 -19.76
N PHE A 249 -11.44 14.76 -19.10
CA PHE A 249 -12.74 14.86 -19.73
C PHE A 249 -13.64 15.87 -19.01
N GLU A 250 -14.46 16.57 -19.79
CA GLU A 250 -15.38 17.56 -19.27
C GLU A 250 -16.53 16.90 -18.50
N ARG A 251 -16.89 17.47 -17.37
CA ARG A 251 -18.14 17.16 -16.68
C ARG A 251 -19.23 18.09 -17.18
N ASN A 252 -20.27 17.54 -17.82
CA ASN A 252 -21.48 18.26 -18.22
C ASN A 252 -22.38 18.55 -17.00
N ASN A 253 -21.90 19.30 -16.01
CA ASN A 253 -22.66 19.65 -14.80
C ASN A 253 -23.20 21.09 -14.85
N GLY A 254 -23.29 21.71 -16.03
CA GLY A 254 -23.80 23.08 -16.18
C GLY A 254 -22.92 24.19 -15.59
N LYS A 255 -21.76 23.87 -15.03
CA LYS A 255 -20.72 24.82 -14.60
C LYS A 255 -19.58 24.77 -15.60
N SER A 256 -19.25 25.91 -16.18
CA SER A 256 -18.17 26.03 -17.17
C SER A 256 -16.84 25.46 -16.65
N ASN A 257 -16.20 24.62 -17.48
CA ASN A 257 -14.78 24.18 -17.37
C ASN A 257 -14.38 23.36 -16.14
N SER A 258 -15.20 22.41 -15.66
CA SER A 258 -14.73 21.42 -14.68
C SER A 258 -14.27 20.15 -15.39
N TYR A 259 -12.98 19.83 -15.30
CA TYR A 259 -12.40 18.59 -15.83
C TYR A 259 -12.26 17.55 -14.73
N SER A 260 -12.73 16.34 -14.99
CA SER A 260 -12.37 15.15 -14.22
C SER A 260 -11.14 14.50 -14.83
N VAL A 261 -10.41 13.75 -14.00
CA VAL A 261 -9.15 13.10 -14.39
C VAL A 261 -9.26 11.61 -14.18
N LEU A 262 -9.15 10.84 -15.27
CA LEU A 262 -9.05 9.38 -15.21
C LEU A 262 -7.60 8.97 -14.99
N ASP A 263 -7.32 8.34 -13.86
CA ASP A 263 -6.05 7.67 -13.55
C ASP A 263 -6.12 6.19 -13.91
N ARG A 264 -5.02 5.64 -14.45
CA ARG A 264 -4.83 4.22 -14.74
C ARG A 264 -3.63 3.70 -13.98
N TYR A 265 -3.79 2.57 -13.33
CA TYR A 265 -2.74 1.91 -12.54
C TYR A 265 -2.97 0.39 -12.51
N SER A 266 -2.04 -0.36 -11.95
CA SER A 266 -2.18 -1.80 -11.81
C SER A 266 -1.95 -2.24 -10.37
N LEU A 267 -2.75 -3.21 -9.92
CA LEU A 267 -2.67 -3.81 -8.59
C LEU A 267 -2.26 -5.27 -8.69
N LEU A 268 -1.23 -5.66 -7.95
CA LEU A 268 -0.94 -7.06 -7.63
C LEU A 268 -1.77 -7.48 -6.42
N ILE A 269 -2.47 -8.61 -6.57
CA ILE A 269 -3.23 -9.24 -5.51
C ILE A 269 -2.75 -10.69 -5.41
N ALA A 270 -2.37 -11.13 -4.22
CA ALA A 270 -2.00 -12.51 -3.97
C ALA A 270 -2.65 -13.03 -2.69
N TYR A 271 -3.23 -14.25 -2.79
CA TYR A 271 -3.72 -15.04 -1.68
C TYR A 271 -2.95 -16.34 -1.65
N PHE A 272 -2.37 -16.66 -0.50
CA PHE A 272 -1.43 -17.77 -0.36
C PHE A 272 -1.54 -18.42 1.03
N ARG A 273 -0.95 -19.60 1.15
CA ARG A 273 -0.90 -20.37 2.40
C ARG A 273 0.51 -20.90 2.66
N LYS A 274 0.95 -20.84 3.90
CA LYS A 274 2.11 -21.60 4.35
C LYS A 274 1.68 -23.07 4.53
N PRO A 275 2.37 -24.05 3.90
CA PRO A 275 1.98 -25.45 4.02
C PRO A 275 1.87 -25.89 5.48
N PRO A 276 0.90 -26.76 5.83
CA PRO A 276 0.71 -27.23 7.22
C PRO A 276 1.91 -28.00 7.79
N ASN A 277 2.67 -28.65 6.91
CA ASN A 277 3.83 -29.47 7.28
C ASN A 277 5.16 -28.71 7.08
N ALA A 278 5.14 -27.39 6.93
CA ALA A 278 6.36 -26.59 6.82
C ALA A 278 7.10 -26.60 8.17
N GLN A 279 8.38 -27.02 8.13
CA GLN A 279 9.29 -26.94 9.26
C GLN A 279 9.83 -25.52 9.48
#